data_a98097a3fe02f276999de5ab79027440
#
_entry.id   a98097a3fe02f276999de5ab79027440
#
_cell.length_a   1.000
_cell.length_b   1.000
_cell.length_c   1.000
_cell.angle_alpha   90.00
_cell.angle_beta   90.00
_cell.angle_gamma   90.00
#
_symmetry.space_group_name_H-M   'P 1'
#
loop_
_entity.id
_entity.type
_entity.pdbx_description
1 polymer ?
#
loop_
_entity_poly.entity_id
_entity_poly.type
_entity_poly.pdbx_seq_one_letter_code
_entity_poly.pdbx_strand_id
1 'polypeptide(L)'
;MCSDDGGLTWVLLSRPVNSTGIGGNPPAMLQLNDGRICLIYGYRDQGFGMRYVISEDEGISWSEEIIIRDDAGNHDVGYPRAVERPDGNVVVVYYHNDTADSERYIAATIWKP
;
A
#
# COMPACT_ATOMS: atom_id res chain seq x y z
N MET A 1 4.97 -12.65 5.34
CA MET A 1 6.04 -13.65 5.44
C MET A 1 7.27 -12.97 6.02
N CYS A 2 8.00 -13.64 6.91
CA CYS A 2 9.25 -13.17 7.52
C CYS A 2 10.33 -14.26 7.38
N SER A 3 11.57 -13.83 7.24
CA SER A 3 12.75 -14.71 7.21
C SER A 3 13.80 -14.16 8.16
N ASP A 4 14.36 -14.99 9.03
CA ASP A 4 15.43 -14.64 9.97
C ASP A 4 16.79 -15.18 9.53
N ASP A 5 16.86 -15.85 8.39
CA ASP A 5 18.05 -16.56 7.89
C ASP A 5 18.50 -16.09 6.50
N GLY A 6 18.22 -14.82 6.16
CA GLY A 6 18.61 -14.23 4.88
C GLY A 6 17.78 -14.71 3.68
N GLY A 7 16.57 -15.18 3.92
CA GLY A 7 15.64 -15.60 2.87
C GLY A 7 15.71 -17.10 2.52
N LEU A 8 16.42 -17.89 3.29
CA LEU A 8 16.49 -19.34 3.08
C LEU A 8 15.20 -20.05 3.52
N THR A 9 14.61 -19.60 4.63
CA THR A 9 13.30 -20.08 5.10
C THR A 9 12.35 -18.92 5.36
N TRP A 10 11.04 -19.17 5.25
CA TRP A 10 10.01 -18.15 5.40
C TRP A 10 8.85 -18.67 6.25
N VAL A 11 8.40 -17.85 7.19
CA VAL A 11 7.24 -18.13 8.04
C VAL A 11 6.16 -17.06 7.85
N LEU A 12 4.89 -17.42 8.06
CA LEU A 12 3.82 -16.46 8.11
C LEU A 12 3.91 -15.67 9.42
N LEU A 13 4.21 -14.39 9.35
CA LEU A 13 4.29 -13.52 10.51
C LEU A 13 2.89 -12.99 10.91
N SER A 14 2.24 -12.30 9.97
CA SER A 14 0.93 -11.68 10.19
C SER A 14 0.22 -11.46 8.86
N ARG A 15 -1.03 -11.03 8.93
CA ARG A 15 -1.82 -10.57 7.79
C ARG A 15 -2.10 -9.08 7.97
N PRO A 16 -1.47 -8.18 7.21
CA PRO A 16 -1.64 -6.73 7.36
C PRO A 16 -3.08 -6.24 7.18
N VAL A 17 -3.80 -6.80 6.21
CA VAL A 17 -5.20 -6.47 5.92
C VAL A 17 -5.98 -7.72 5.56
N ASN A 18 -7.28 -7.74 5.81
CA ASN A 18 -8.13 -8.91 5.54
C ASN A 18 -8.38 -9.11 4.04
N SER A 19 -8.57 -8.03 3.29
CA SER A 19 -8.84 -8.07 1.87
C SER A 19 -8.40 -6.76 1.21
N THR A 20 -7.90 -6.84 -0.02
CA THR A 20 -7.64 -5.68 -0.88
C THR A 20 -8.65 -5.59 -2.03
N GLY A 21 -9.72 -6.43 -1.99
CA GLY A 21 -10.75 -6.49 -3.03
C GLY A 21 -10.40 -7.44 -4.17
N ILE A 22 -11.04 -7.24 -5.32
CA ILE A 22 -11.01 -8.14 -6.46
C ILE A 22 -9.60 -8.24 -7.07
N GLY A 23 -9.14 -9.48 -7.26
CA GLY A 23 -7.95 -9.81 -8.04
C GLY A 23 -6.61 -9.49 -7.37
N GLY A 24 -6.63 -8.84 -6.22
CA GLY A 24 -5.40 -8.43 -5.54
C GLY A 24 -4.44 -7.62 -6.43
N ASN A 25 -3.42 -7.04 -5.86
CA ASN A 25 -2.33 -6.40 -6.60
C ASN A 25 -1.08 -6.33 -5.70
N PRO A 26 0.13 -6.25 -6.29
CA PRO A 26 1.35 -6.16 -5.49
C PRO A 26 1.35 -4.85 -4.69
N PRO A 27 1.61 -4.93 -3.37
CA PRO A 27 1.77 -3.72 -2.55
C PRO A 27 3.15 -3.12 -2.71
N ALA A 28 3.32 -1.87 -2.24
CA ALA A 28 4.60 -1.30 -1.89
C ALA A 28 4.79 -1.39 -0.37
N MET A 29 5.94 -1.86 0.07
CA MET A 29 6.32 -1.90 1.47
C MET A 29 7.65 -1.17 1.65
N LEU A 30 7.71 -0.25 2.61
CA LEU A 30 8.93 0.49 2.94
C LEU A 30 9.07 0.61 4.46
N GLN A 31 10.30 0.57 4.93
CA GLN A 31 10.61 0.99 6.28
C GLN A 31 10.83 2.49 6.29
N LEU A 32 10.11 3.19 7.15
CA LEU A 32 10.23 4.62 7.35
C LEU A 32 11.49 4.95 8.15
N ASN A 33 11.99 6.19 8.03
CA ASN A 33 13.19 6.64 8.73
C ASN A 33 13.04 6.58 10.26
N ASP A 34 11.83 6.58 10.79
CA ASP A 34 11.54 6.42 12.22
C ASP A 34 11.43 4.94 12.66
N GLY A 35 11.63 3.99 11.74
CA GLY A 35 11.61 2.55 12.00
C GLY A 35 10.27 1.86 11.76
N ARG A 36 9.16 2.59 11.62
CA ARG A 36 7.86 2.01 11.28
C ARG A 36 7.87 1.38 9.90
N ILE A 37 7.03 0.39 9.68
CA ILE A 37 6.80 -0.18 8.34
C ILE A 37 5.49 0.36 7.78
N CYS A 38 5.54 0.91 6.57
CA CYS A 38 4.38 1.37 5.81
C CYS A 38 4.10 0.39 4.66
N LEU A 39 2.89 -0.16 4.60
CA LEU A 39 2.42 -1.02 3.53
C LEU A 39 1.30 -0.30 2.77
N ILE A 40 1.53 -0.04 1.48
CA ILE A 40 0.62 0.71 0.61
C ILE A 40 0.09 -0.22 -0.47
N TYR A 41 -1.20 -0.18 -0.75
CA TYR A 41 -1.84 -1.08 -1.72
C TYR A 41 -3.02 -0.41 -2.42
N GLY A 42 -3.35 -0.94 -3.61
CA GLY A 42 -4.60 -0.62 -4.30
C GLY A 42 -5.77 -1.33 -3.62
N TYR A 43 -6.81 -0.58 -3.28
CA TYR A 43 -8.05 -1.12 -2.76
C TYR A 43 -9.06 -1.29 -3.89
N ARG A 44 -9.42 -2.55 -4.17
CA ARG A 44 -10.18 -2.97 -5.35
C ARG A 44 -11.61 -3.45 -5.04
N ASP A 45 -12.19 -2.98 -3.93
CA ASP A 45 -13.59 -3.14 -3.59
C ASP A 45 -14.29 -1.78 -3.59
N GLN A 46 -15.56 -1.72 -3.30
CA GLN A 46 -16.33 -0.47 -3.28
C GLN A 46 -15.63 0.59 -2.41
N GLY A 47 -15.41 1.78 -2.98
CA GLY A 47 -14.49 2.80 -2.46
C GLY A 47 -13.09 2.62 -3.05
N PHE A 48 -13.04 2.22 -4.32
CA PHE A 48 -11.82 1.95 -5.09
C PHE A 48 -10.79 3.08 -4.98
N GLY A 49 -9.53 2.72 -4.78
CA GLY A 49 -8.46 3.71 -4.68
C GLY A 49 -7.20 3.15 -4.04
N MET A 50 -6.55 3.95 -3.21
CA MET A 50 -5.30 3.61 -2.54
C MET A 50 -5.45 3.71 -1.03
N ARG A 51 -4.92 2.72 -0.31
CA ARG A 51 -4.88 2.68 1.16
C ARG A 51 -3.49 2.31 1.65
N TYR A 52 -3.27 2.52 2.95
CA TYR A 52 -2.07 2.04 3.63
C TYR A 52 -2.39 1.61 5.05
N VAL A 53 -1.48 0.82 5.62
CA VAL A 53 -1.42 0.45 7.05
C VAL A 53 0.00 0.63 7.55
N ILE A 54 0.13 0.86 8.86
CA ILE A 54 1.41 1.05 9.56
C ILE A 54 1.60 -0.07 10.57
N SER A 55 2.82 -0.56 10.66
CA SER A 55 3.30 -1.39 11.76
C SER A 55 4.38 -0.67 12.55
N GLU A 56 4.26 -0.70 13.88
CA GLU A 56 5.23 -0.14 14.84
C GLU A 56 6.08 -1.23 15.52
N ASP A 57 5.83 -2.51 15.18
CA ASP A 57 6.38 -3.69 15.83
C ASP A 57 6.93 -4.73 14.82
N GLU A 58 7.62 -4.24 13.79
CA GLU A 58 8.29 -5.05 12.77
C GLU A 58 7.34 -6.01 12.00
N GLY A 59 6.08 -5.60 11.83
CA GLY A 59 5.09 -6.35 11.06
C GLY A 59 4.32 -7.41 11.87
N ILE A 60 4.43 -7.41 13.19
CA ILE A 60 3.66 -8.31 14.07
C ILE A 60 2.20 -7.90 14.10
N SER A 61 1.94 -6.60 14.29
CA SER A 61 0.61 -6.02 14.22
C SER A 61 0.56 -4.79 13.29
N TRP A 62 -0.65 -4.40 12.89
CA TRP A 62 -0.90 -3.35 11.92
C TRP A 62 -2.03 -2.44 12.37
N SER A 63 -1.94 -1.17 12.00
CA SER A 63 -2.99 -0.19 12.23
C SER A 63 -4.28 -0.55 11.49
N GLU A 64 -5.36 0.15 11.80
CA GLU A 64 -6.51 0.24 10.91
C GLU A 64 -6.09 0.78 9.53
N GLU A 65 -6.87 0.42 8.51
CA GLU A 65 -6.66 0.90 7.14
C GLU A 65 -6.87 2.41 7.05
N ILE A 66 -5.94 3.12 6.42
CA ILE A 66 -6.00 4.56 6.22
C ILE A 66 -6.14 4.83 4.71
N ILE A 67 -7.14 5.63 4.36
CA ILE A 67 -7.45 5.98 2.97
C ILE A 67 -6.49 7.07 2.50
N ILE A 68 -5.76 6.81 1.42
CA ILE A 68 -4.99 7.81 0.68
C ILE A 68 -5.92 8.55 -0.31
N ARG A 69 -6.71 7.77 -1.08
CA ARG A 69 -7.79 8.24 -1.95
C ARG A 69 -8.78 7.10 -2.24
N ASP A 70 -10.03 7.46 -2.50
CA ASP A 70 -11.14 6.52 -2.71
C ASP A 70 -12.06 6.94 -3.89
N ASP A 71 -11.49 7.65 -4.86
CA ASP A 71 -12.19 8.31 -5.96
C ASP A 71 -11.93 7.67 -7.33
N ALA A 72 -11.48 6.41 -7.36
CA ALA A 72 -11.34 5.71 -8.62
C ALA A 72 -12.69 5.27 -9.20
N GLY A 73 -12.79 5.28 -10.52
CA GLY A 73 -14.02 4.91 -11.23
C GLY A 73 -14.33 3.41 -11.19
N ASN A 74 -13.31 2.55 -10.99
CA ASN A 74 -13.47 1.11 -10.84
C ASN A 74 -12.26 0.46 -10.13
N HIS A 75 -12.29 -0.88 -10.00
CA HIS A 75 -11.28 -1.68 -9.32
C HIS A 75 -9.91 -1.73 -10.00
N ASP A 76 -9.78 -1.25 -11.23
CA ASP A 76 -8.53 -1.34 -11.99
C ASP A 76 -7.58 -0.20 -11.61
N VAL A 77 -7.01 -0.30 -10.42
CA VAL A 77 -6.08 0.65 -9.77
C VAL A 77 -4.99 -0.11 -9.02
N GLY A 78 -3.88 0.54 -8.72
CA GLY A 78 -2.87 -0.01 -7.82
C GLY A 78 -1.46 -0.05 -8.39
N TYR A 79 -0.75 -1.15 -8.13
CA TYR A 79 0.66 -1.38 -8.44
C TYR A 79 1.56 -0.25 -7.90
N PRO A 80 1.42 0.12 -6.62
CA PRO A 80 2.18 1.23 -6.05
C PRO A 80 3.68 0.98 -6.05
N ARG A 81 4.42 2.08 -6.17
CA ARG A 81 5.84 2.18 -5.82
C ARG A 81 6.01 3.41 -4.95
N ALA A 82 6.73 3.28 -3.86
CA ALA A 82 6.82 4.34 -2.87
C ALA A 82 8.24 4.56 -2.37
N VAL A 83 8.52 5.78 -1.95
CA VAL A 83 9.76 6.18 -1.30
C VAL A 83 9.46 7.24 -0.25
N GLU A 84 10.15 7.17 0.89
CA GLU A 84 10.17 8.26 1.85
C GLU A 84 11.23 9.30 1.45
N ARG A 85 10.86 10.55 1.49
CA ARG A 85 11.73 11.70 1.24
C ARG A 85 12.47 12.10 2.53
N PRO A 86 13.57 12.85 2.42
CA PRO A 86 14.29 13.33 3.60
C PRO A 86 13.47 14.22 4.55
N ASP A 87 12.40 14.83 4.06
CA ASP A 87 11.46 15.62 4.85
C ASP A 87 10.40 14.80 5.60
N GLY A 88 10.45 13.46 5.48
CA GLY A 88 9.52 12.52 6.12
C GLY A 88 8.19 12.37 5.38
N ASN A 89 8.03 13.00 4.22
CA ASN A 89 6.89 12.72 3.36
C ASN A 89 7.13 11.45 2.54
N VAL A 90 6.10 10.65 2.37
CA VAL A 90 6.11 9.51 1.45
C VAL A 90 5.52 9.95 0.11
N VAL A 91 6.21 9.62 -0.97
CA VAL A 91 5.71 9.73 -2.34
C VAL A 91 5.34 8.34 -2.81
N VAL A 92 4.10 8.15 -3.23
CA VAL A 92 3.66 6.93 -3.89
C VAL A 92 3.19 7.23 -5.31
N VAL A 93 3.65 6.43 -6.27
CA VAL A 93 3.18 6.44 -7.65
C VAL A 93 2.41 5.15 -7.93
N TYR A 94 1.33 5.24 -8.67
CA TYR A 94 0.44 4.13 -8.99
C TYR A 94 -0.35 4.42 -10.25
N TYR A 95 -1.00 3.43 -10.85
CA TYR A 95 -1.95 3.72 -11.90
C TYR A 95 -3.37 3.89 -11.35
N HIS A 96 -4.15 4.73 -12.00
CA HIS A 96 -5.46 5.16 -11.57
C HIS A 96 -6.40 5.40 -12.75
N ASN A 97 -7.70 5.47 -12.49
CA ASN A 97 -8.72 5.84 -13.46
C ASN A 97 -9.79 6.71 -12.78
N ASP A 98 -10.37 7.65 -13.52
CA ASP A 98 -11.42 8.54 -13.01
C ASP A 98 -12.82 7.97 -13.23
N THR A 99 -13.01 7.18 -14.29
CA THR A 99 -14.25 6.46 -14.57
C THR A 99 -13.95 5.06 -15.06
N ALA A 100 -14.94 4.18 -15.02
CA ALA A 100 -14.79 2.78 -15.44
C ALA A 100 -14.24 2.64 -16.88
N ASP A 101 -14.62 3.54 -17.75
CA ASP A 101 -14.28 3.53 -19.18
C ASP A 101 -13.14 4.48 -19.56
N SER A 102 -12.60 5.26 -18.61
CA SER A 102 -11.50 6.18 -18.88
C SER A 102 -10.18 5.45 -19.07
N GLU A 103 -9.26 6.08 -19.79
CA GLU A 103 -7.87 5.61 -19.85
C GLU A 103 -7.23 5.60 -18.47
N ARG A 104 -6.31 4.64 -18.26
CA ARG A 104 -5.49 4.59 -17.03
C ARG A 104 -4.33 5.55 -17.17
N TYR A 105 -4.02 6.21 -16.07
CA TYR A 105 -2.88 7.14 -16.03
C TYR A 105 -2.06 6.90 -14.77
N ILE A 106 -0.84 7.39 -14.76
CA ILE A 106 0.02 7.37 -13.59
C ILE A 106 -0.31 8.58 -12.72
N ALA A 107 -0.72 8.30 -11.50
CA ALA A 107 -0.94 9.29 -10.44
C ALA A 107 0.17 9.22 -9.39
N ALA A 108 0.35 10.31 -8.67
CA ALA A 108 1.23 10.36 -7.51
C ALA A 108 0.50 11.05 -6.35
N THR A 109 0.73 10.53 -5.14
CA THR A 109 0.27 11.16 -3.90
C THR A 109 1.46 11.36 -2.97
N ILE A 110 1.48 12.49 -2.29
CA ILE A 110 2.51 12.84 -1.30
C ILE A 110 1.79 13.14 0.01
N TRP A 111 2.20 12.44 1.07
CA TRP A 111 1.65 12.65 2.41
C TRP A 111 2.68 12.29 3.48
N LYS A 112 2.39 12.66 4.71
CA LYS A 112 3.18 12.27 5.87
C LYS A 112 2.41 11.23 6.68
N PRO A 113 2.87 9.96 6.71
CA PRO A 113 2.21 8.90 7.48
C PRO A 113 2.40 9.01 8.98
#